data_7dcca2706efc7c20c11ed3d4b5379419
#
_entry.id   7dcca2706efc7c20c11ed3d4b5379419
#
_cell.length_a   1.000
_cell.length_b   1.000
_cell.length_c   1.000
_cell.angle_alpha   90.00
_cell.angle_beta   90.00
_cell.angle_gamma   90.00
#
_symmetry.space_group_name_H-M   'P 1'
#
loop_
_entity.id
_entity.type
_entity.pdbx_description
1 polymer ?
#
loop_
_entity_poly.entity_id
_entity_poly.type
_entity_poly.pdbx_seq_one_letter_code
_entity_poly.pdbx_strand_id
1 'polypeptide(L)'
;MKKLITTSALLILFFNLSVFAASNSSSKTKGWWNVPYPGTFDTSQLVNEQAFIRVKGNKLVDEKGTTFIFRGVNIADPDKLRTENQWSLSLFEELKDWGANVVRLPIHPISWQKNGKEEYFKIIDQAVIWANSLDMYLIIDWHSIGYLPDELFQHPMYDTTKKETFAFWKDVSFRYAGVATIAVYELFNEPTDQGGRAGKANWHDWKTINEQLIDVIYAHDKNVIPLIAGFNWAYDLRPIKQHPVARKGIAYAVHPYPQKAKPKVKSKQNFFDLWESVWGFAAKDYPVIATELGWVSADGLGAHIPVINDGSYGPQIMEFMQERNISWVVWAFDPLWSPTMIKDWNFTPTEQGSFFKKQLQQHK
;
A
#
# COMPACT_ATOMS: atom_id res chain seq x y z
N MET A 1 -75.04 -47.78 55.76
CA MET A 1 -74.27 -46.55 55.76
C MET A 1 -72.77 -46.83 55.88
N LYS A 2 -72.07 -46.87 54.82
CA LYS A 2 -70.61 -47.18 54.75
C LYS A 2 -69.87 -45.92 54.42
N LYS A 3 -68.98 -45.49 55.36
CA LYS A 3 -68.08 -44.37 55.14
C LYS A 3 -66.90 -44.78 54.25
N LEU A 4 -66.77 -44.09 53.16
CA LEU A 4 -65.56 -44.17 52.32
C LEU A 4 -64.50 -43.27 52.95
N ILE A 5 -63.27 -43.84 53.17
CA ILE A 5 -62.07 -43.12 53.56
C ILE A 5 -61.26 -42.97 52.29
N THR A 6 -61.08 -41.76 51.84
CA THR A 6 -60.21 -41.44 50.73
C THR A 6 -58.85 -41.04 51.29
N THR A 7 -57.85 -41.83 50.99
CA THR A 7 -56.43 -41.56 51.29
C THR A 7 -55.86 -40.69 50.17
N SER A 8 -55.51 -39.45 50.46
CA SER A 8 -54.79 -38.57 49.53
C SER A 8 -53.30 -38.84 49.64
N ALA A 9 -52.73 -39.35 48.55
CA ALA A 9 -51.28 -39.46 48.42
C ALA A 9 -50.69 -38.12 48.01
N LEU A 10 -49.85 -37.54 48.85
CA LEU A 10 -49.15 -36.30 48.55
C LEU A 10 -47.91 -36.59 47.75
N LEU A 11 -47.93 -36.26 46.46
CA LEU A 11 -46.79 -36.40 45.53
C LEU A 11 -45.87 -35.17 45.75
N ILE A 12 -44.72 -35.35 46.37
CA ILE A 12 -43.71 -34.30 46.54
C ILE A 12 -42.86 -34.33 45.27
N LEU A 13 -43.08 -33.35 44.37
CA LEU A 13 -42.19 -33.09 43.25
C LEU A 13 -40.95 -32.32 43.77
N PHE A 14 -39.80 -32.97 43.76
CA PHE A 14 -38.54 -32.28 43.91
C PHE A 14 -38.20 -31.56 42.59
N PHE A 15 -38.39 -30.24 42.57
CA PHE A 15 -37.82 -29.38 41.52
C PHE A 15 -36.32 -29.17 41.83
N ASN A 16 -35.44 -29.83 41.09
CA ASN A 16 -34.05 -29.48 41.05
C ASN A 16 -33.90 -28.12 40.35
N LEU A 17 -33.79 -27.03 41.10
CA LEU A 17 -33.35 -25.76 40.57
C LEU A 17 -31.83 -25.87 40.29
N SER A 18 -31.51 -26.19 39.05
CA SER A 18 -30.16 -25.94 38.54
C SER A 18 -29.98 -24.42 38.46
N VAL A 19 -29.30 -23.86 39.43
CA VAL A 19 -28.83 -22.48 39.37
C VAL A 19 -27.75 -22.43 38.28
N PHE A 20 -28.13 -22.05 37.06
CA PHE A 20 -27.18 -21.58 36.08
C PHE A 20 -26.57 -20.30 36.66
N ALA A 21 -25.38 -20.42 37.20
CA ALA A 21 -24.53 -19.27 37.45
C ALA A 21 -24.20 -18.67 36.08
N ALA A 22 -24.98 -17.68 35.64
CA ALA A 22 -24.60 -16.81 34.56
C ALA A 22 -23.29 -16.14 34.97
N SER A 23 -22.18 -16.58 34.39
CA SER A 23 -20.94 -15.85 34.47
C SER A 23 -21.18 -14.50 33.80
N ASN A 24 -21.54 -13.51 34.57
CA ASN A 24 -21.44 -12.12 34.17
C ASN A 24 -19.96 -11.81 33.92
N SER A 25 -19.46 -12.18 32.74
CA SER A 25 -18.31 -11.48 32.18
C SER A 25 -18.81 -10.05 31.88
N SER A 26 -18.71 -9.17 32.86
CA SER A 26 -18.85 -7.76 32.61
C SER A 26 -17.83 -7.42 31.50
N SER A 27 -18.29 -7.29 30.28
CA SER A 27 -17.51 -6.60 29.27
C SER A 27 -17.36 -5.19 29.79
N LYS A 28 -16.28 -4.95 30.56
CA LYS A 28 -15.85 -3.59 30.87
C LYS A 28 -15.77 -2.91 29.53
N THR A 29 -16.70 -2.01 29.25
CA THR A 29 -16.64 -1.12 28.09
C THR A 29 -15.27 -0.49 28.14
N LYS A 30 -14.37 -0.96 27.24
CA LYS A 30 -13.01 -0.44 27.16
C LYS A 30 -13.15 1.04 26.84
N GLY A 31 -12.66 1.90 27.68
CA GLY A 31 -12.62 3.33 27.40
C GLY A 31 -11.89 3.56 26.07
N TRP A 32 -12.21 4.62 25.36
CA TRP A 32 -11.57 4.96 24.08
C TRP A 32 -10.02 5.00 24.13
N TRP A 33 -9.46 5.23 25.33
CA TRP A 33 -8.01 5.23 25.59
C TRP A 33 -7.42 3.82 25.78
N ASN A 34 -8.25 2.81 25.89
CA ASN A 34 -7.85 1.44 26.17
C ASN A 34 -8.07 0.53 24.96
N VAL A 35 -7.79 1.06 23.76
CA VAL A 35 -7.73 0.26 22.55
C VAL A 35 -6.37 -0.45 22.53
N PRO A 36 -6.33 -1.78 22.60
CA PRO A 36 -5.06 -2.49 22.63
C PRO A 36 -4.35 -2.34 21.28
N TYR A 37 -3.01 -2.36 21.32
CA TYR A 37 -2.21 -2.58 20.13
C TYR A 37 -2.55 -3.95 19.54
N PRO A 38 -2.38 -4.13 18.24
CA PRO A 38 -2.44 -5.46 17.61
C PRO A 38 -1.33 -6.35 18.19
N GLY A 39 -1.47 -7.67 18.09
CA GLY A 39 -0.36 -8.58 18.35
C GLY A 39 0.81 -8.28 17.39
N THR A 40 2.04 -8.49 17.83
CA THR A 40 3.22 -8.42 16.96
C THR A 40 3.21 -9.55 15.94
N PHE A 41 3.82 -9.33 14.79
CA PHE A 41 4.03 -10.38 13.79
C PHE A 41 4.97 -11.46 14.34
N ASP A 42 4.66 -12.72 14.06
CA ASP A 42 5.48 -13.85 14.46
C ASP A 42 6.63 -14.05 13.45
N THR A 43 7.79 -13.51 13.78
CA THR A 43 8.98 -13.59 12.92
C THR A 43 9.56 -15.00 12.78
N SER A 44 9.13 -15.97 13.59
CA SER A 44 9.56 -17.36 13.43
C SER A 44 9.06 -18.02 12.13
N GLN A 45 8.09 -17.39 11.48
CA GLN A 45 7.57 -17.81 10.18
C GLN A 45 8.42 -17.34 8.98
N LEU A 46 9.40 -16.47 9.22
CA LEU A 46 10.32 -16.01 8.17
C LEU A 46 11.44 -17.04 7.98
N VAL A 47 11.74 -17.33 6.71
CA VAL A 47 12.74 -18.33 6.34
C VAL A 47 14.05 -17.72 5.83
N ASN A 48 14.00 -16.48 5.35
CA ASN A 48 15.15 -15.73 4.86
C ASN A 48 15.48 -14.56 5.81
N GLU A 49 16.76 -14.42 6.12
CA GLU A 49 17.28 -13.22 6.77
C GLU A 49 17.48 -12.14 5.70
N GLN A 50 16.56 -11.15 5.68
CA GLN A 50 16.62 -10.04 4.74
C GLN A 50 17.26 -8.81 5.37
N ALA A 51 18.10 -8.14 4.58
CA ALA A 51 18.72 -6.87 4.99
C ALA A 51 17.71 -5.73 5.01
N PHE A 52 17.83 -4.80 5.97
CA PHE A 52 17.08 -3.56 5.93
C PHE A 52 17.60 -2.65 4.82
N ILE A 53 16.69 -2.19 3.98
CA ILE A 53 16.99 -1.12 3.02
C ILE A 53 16.88 0.22 3.75
N ARG A 54 17.87 1.09 3.57
CA ARG A 54 17.96 2.38 4.28
C ARG A 54 18.16 3.54 3.33
N VAL A 55 17.78 4.72 3.77
CA VAL A 55 18.05 5.98 3.07
C VAL A 55 19.45 6.49 3.44
N LYS A 56 20.30 6.72 2.43
CA LYS A 56 21.62 7.37 2.57
C LYS A 56 21.78 8.47 1.52
N GLY A 57 21.62 9.71 1.95
CA GLY A 57 21.53 10.85 1.01
C GLY A 57 20.34 10.69 0.07
N ASN A 58 20.57 10.72 -1.21
CA ASN A 58 19.55 10.55 -2.25
C ASN A 58 19.41 9.09 -2.75
N LYS A 59 19.93 8.12 -2.02
CA LYS A 59 19.92 6.71 -2.42
C LYS A 59 19.23 5.83 -1.39
N LEU A 60 18.65 4.76 -1.89
CA LEU A 60 18.36 3.58 -1.10
C LEU A 60 19.60 2.69 -1.10
N VAL A 61 19.98 2.16 0.04
CA VAL A 61 21.17 1.31 0.18
C VAL A 61 20.85 0.10 1.05
N ASP A 62 21.54 -1.00 0.77
CA ASP A 62 21.59 -2.18 1.64
C ASP A 62 22.51 -1.95 2.86
N GLU A 63 22.65 -2.96 3.71
CA GLU A 63 23.51 -2.90 4.91
C GLU A 63 25.01 -2.69 4.60
N LYS A 64 25.45 -3.07 3.41
CA LYS A 64 26.83 -2.86 2.94
C LYS A 64 27.04 -1.46 2.37
N GLY A 65 25.97 -0.66 2.27
CA GLY A 65 25.98 0.67 1.66
C GLY A 65 25.94 0.66 0.14
N THR A 66 25.65 -0.49 -0.48
CA THR A 66 25.46 -0.62 -1.93
C THR A 66 24.11 -0.04 -2.32
N THR A 67 24.07 0.70 -3.43
CA THR A 67 22.79 1.24 -3.95
C THR A 67 21.82 0.11 -4.28
N PHE A 68 20.64 0.18 -3.71
CA PHE A 68 19.55 -0.75 -3.95
C PHE A 68 18.45 -0.07 -4.76
N ILE A 69 17.93 -0.73 -5.78
CA ILE A 69 16.83 -0.22 -6.61
C ILE A 69 15.67 -1.20 -6.51
N PHE A 70 14.55 -0.75 -6.00
CA PHE A 70 13.30 -1.50 -6.10
C PHE A 70 12.82 -1.54 -7.54
N ARG A 71 12.52 -2.73 -8.03
CA ARG A 71 11.96 -3.01 -9.35
C ARG A 71 10.86 -4.03 -9.18
N GLY A 72 9.64 -3.65 -9.44
CA GLY A 72 8.54 -4.56 -9.14
C GLY A 72 7.22 -4.15 -9.73
N VAL A 73 6.17 -4.67 -9.13
CA VAL A 73 4.81 -4.52 -9.62
C VAL A 73 3.84 -4.23 -8.48
N ASN A 74 2.78 -3.49 -8.82
CA ASN A 74 1.58 -3.43 -8.01
C ASN A 74 0.73 -4.67 -8.26
N ILE A 75 0.23 -5.30 -7.23
CA ILE A 75 -0.90 -6.20 -7.34
C ILE A 75 -2.20 -5.43 -7.09
N ALA A 76 -3.36 -6.06 -7.33
CA ALA A 76 -4.63 -5.48 -6.87
C ALA A 76 -4.72 -5.55 -5.33
N ASP A 77 -5.69 -4.81 -4.77
CA ASP A 77 -5.99 -4.89 -3.33
C ASP A 77 -6.07 -6.37 -2.89
N PRO A 78 -5.32 -6.77 -1.85
CA PRO A 78 -5.31 -8.15 -1.36
C PRO A 78 -6.70 -8.73 -1.04
N ASP A 79 -7.66 -7.92 -0.55
CA ASP A 79 -9.03 -8.39 -0.31
C ASP A 79 -9.78 -8.70 -1.62
N LYS A 80 -9.56 -7.90 -2.68
CA LYS A 80 -10.07 -8.22 -4.02
C LYS A 80 -9.52 -9.54 -4.52
N LEU A 81 -8.20 -9.72 -4.46
CA LEU A 81 -7.54 -10.96 -4.90
C LEU A 81 -8.05 -12.17 -4.11
N ARG A 82 -8.24 -12.04 -2.80
CA ARG A 82 -8.83 -13.08 -1.96
C ARG A 82 -10.25 -13.42 -2.38
N THR A 83 -11.06 -12.41 -2.65
CA THR A 83 -12.47 -12.59 -3.08
C THR A 83 -12.55 -13.28 -4.44
N GLU A 84 -11.58 -13.07 -5.31
CA GLU A 84 -11.45 -13.69 -6.63
C GLU A 84 -10.70 -15.02 -6.62
N ASN A 85 -10.30 -15.54 -5.45
CA ASN A 85 -9.48 -16.74 -5.27
C ASN A 85 -8.11 -16.66 -5.97
N GLN A 86 -7.56 -15.46 -6.08
CA GLN A 86 -6.24 -15.20 -6.68
C GLN A 86 -5.16 -14.87 -5.64
N TRP A 87 -5.53 -14.72 -4.37
CA TRP A 87 -4.60 -14.48 -3.28
C TRP A 87 -3.87 -15.77 -2.91
N SER A 88 -2.65 -15.97 -3.41
CA SER A 88 -1.90 -17.21 -3.26
C SER A 88 -0.39 -16.99 -3.34
N LEU A 89 0.39 -17.95 -2.82
CA LEU A 89 1.84 -17.97 -3.00
C LEU A 89 2.23 -18.01 -4.49
N SER A 90 1.47 -18.73 -5.32
CA SER A 90 1.78 -18.84 -6.75
C SER A 90 1.72 -17.50 -7.50
N LEU A 91 0.90 -16.56 -7.04
CA LEU A 91 0.94 -15.17 -7.55
C LEU A 91 2.31 -14.54 -7.26
N PHE A 92 2.84 -14.67 -6.06
CA PHE A 92 4.14 -14.12 -5.68
C PHE A 92 5.30 -14.83 -6.40
N GLU A 93 5.20 -16.16 -6.60
CA GLU A 93 6.16 -16.95 -7.39
C GLU A 93 6.24 -16.44 -8.83
N GLU A 94 5.10 -16.16 -9.47
CA GLU A 94 5.07 -15.59 -10.83
C GLU A 94 5.72 -14.19 -10.87
N LEU A 95 5.46 -13.34 -9.87
CA LEU A 95 6.11 -12.04 -9.77
C LEU A 95 7.63 -12.15 -9.64
N LYS A 96 8.10 -13.11 -8.84
CA LYS A 96 9.53 -13.42 -8.72
C LYS A 96 10.10 -13.93 -10.04
N ASP A 97 9.37 -14.76 -10.75
CA ASP A 97 9.77 -15.28 -12.06
C ASP A 97 9.81 -14.19 -13.13
N TRP A 98 8.98 -13.17 -13.02
CA TRP A 98 9.11 -11.97 -13.86
C TRP A 98 10.35 -11.15 -13.53
N GLY A 99 10.97 -11.36 -12.37
CA GLY A 99 12.19 -10.67 -11.94
C GLY A 99 11.94 -9.53 -10.95
N ALA A 100 10.75 -9.46 -10.36
CA ALA A 100 10.45 -8.47 -9.33
C ALA A 100 11.29 -8.75 -8.05
N ASN A 101 11.77 -7.66 -7.43
CA ASN A 101 12.38 -7.69 -6.10
C ASN A 101 11.53 -6.98 -5.04
N VAL A 102 10.40 -6.42 -5.44
CA VAL A 102 9.43 -5.75 -4.56
C VAL A 102 8.01 -5.94 -5.10
N VAL A 103 7.06 -6.06 -4.18
CA VAL A 103 5.61 -6.06 -4.46
C VAL A 103 4.96 -4.91 -3.67
N ARG A 104 4.17 -4.08 -4.33
CA ARG A 104 3.37 -3.07 -3.66
C ARG A 104 1.98 -3.61 -3.39
N LEU A 105 1.54 -3.46 -2.14
CA LEU A 105 0.24 -3.88 -1.62
C LEU A 105 -0.65 -2.65 -1.44
N PRO A 106 -1.54 -2.33 -2.38
CA PRO A 106 -2.50 -1.24 -2.24
C PRO A 106 -3.63 -1.66 -1.30
N ILE A 107 -3.68 -1.07 -0.11
CA ILE A 107 -4.70 -1.33 0.90
C ILE A 107 -5.74 -0.22 0.85
N HIS A 108 -6.90 -0.50 0.26
CA HIS A 108 -8.00 0.46 0.20
C HIS A 108 -8.66 0.62 1.57
N PRO A 109 -8.98 1.86 1.98
CA PRO A 109 -9.72 2.10 3.22
C PRO A 109 -11.01 1.26 3.33
N ILE A 110 -11.79 1.17 2.25
CA ILE A 110 -13.02 0.36 2.25
C ILE A 110 -12.78 -1.13 2.55
N SER A 111 -11.68 -1.71 2.02
CA SER A 111 -11.31 -3.11 2.26
C SER A 111 -10.87 -3.33 3.70
N TRP A 112 -10.08 -2.39 4.23
CA TRP A 112 -9.67 -2.39 5.64
C TRP A 112 -10.87 -2.28 6.58
N GLN A 113 -11.79 -1.34 6.32
CA GLN A 113 -13.00 -1.12 7.11
C GLN A 113 -13.94 -2.32 7.07
N LYS A 114 -14.16 -2.89 5.88
CA LYS A 114 -15.05 -4.06 5.66
C LYS A 114 -14.59 -5.30 6.42
N ASN A 115 -13.31 -5.59 6.38
CA ASN A 115 -12.75 -6.80 7.01
C ASN A 115 -12.45 -6.59 8.50
N GLY A 116 -12.16 -5.35 8.91
CA GLY A 116 -11.59 -5.04 10.21
C GLY A 116 -10.11 -5.41 10.31
N LYS A 117 -9.41 -4.74 11.20
CA LYS A 117 -7.94 -4.81 11.29
C LYS A 117 -7.39 -6.21 11.54
N GLU A 118 -8.04 -7.00 12.40
CA GLU A 118 -7.54 -8.34 12.78
C GLU A 118 -7.56 -9.31 11.59
N GLU A 119 -8.61 -9.27 10.76
CA GLU A 119 -8.69 -10.10 9.57
C GLU A 119 -7.76 -9.59 8.46
N TYR A 120 -7.67 -8.27 8.32
CA TYR A 120 -6.79 -7.72 7.28
C TYR A 120 -5.31 -7.95 7.60
N PHE A 121 -4.93 -7.94 8.86
CA PHE A 121 -3.57 -8.30 9.27
C PHE A 121 -3.19 -9.73 8.88
N LYS A 122 -4.11 -10.69 8.95
CA LYS A 122 -3.84 -12.06 8.45
C LYS A 122 -3.49 -12.08 6.97
N ILE A 123 -4.11 -11.19 6.17
CA ILE A 123 -3.80 -11.07 4.75
C ILE A 123 -2.40 -10.48 4.56
N ILE A 124 -2.06 -9.41 5.27
CA ILE A 124 -0.73 -8.81 5.20
C ILE A 124 0.34 -9.79 5.71
N ASP A 125 0.07 -10.53 6.79
CA ASP A 125 0.99 -11.56 7.32
C ASP A 125 1.34 -12.60 6.26
N GLN A 126 0.35 -13.08 5.50
CA GLN A 126 0.58 -14.00 4.39
C GLN A 126 1.50 -13.39 3.33
N ALA A 127 1.28 -12.12 2.95
CA ALA A 127 2.14 -11.44 2.00
C ALA A 127 3.59 -11.32 2.52
N VAL A 128 3.77 -11.03 3.80
CA VAL A 128 5.09 -10.95 4.44
C VAL A 128 5.81 -12.29 4.37
N ILE A 129 5.12 -13.38 4.72
CA ILE A 129 5.68 -14.74 4.68
C ILE A 129 6.07 -15.11 3.24
N TRP A 130 5.19 -14.90 2.27
CA TRP A 130 5.45 -15.23 0.87
C TRP A 130 6.56 -14.39 0.25
N ALA A 131 6.54 -13.08 0.47
CA ALA A 131 7.59 -12.20 -0.03
C ALA A 131 8.95 -12.55 0.58
N ASN A 132 9.00 -12.82 1.89
CA ASN A 132 10.22 -13.26 2.56
C ASN A 132 10.75 -14.56 1.97
N SER A 133 9.89 -15.57 1.78
CA SER A 133 10.31 -16.89 1.25
C SER A 133 10.90 -16.81 -0.17
N LEU A 134 10.54 -15.76 -0.92
CA LEU A 134 10.98 -15.50 -2.29
C LEU A 134 12.07 -14.43 -2.38
N ASP A 135 12.59 -13.96 -1.26
CA ASP A 135 13.57 -12.86 -1.20
C ASP A 135 13.09 -11.63 -1.98
N MET A 136 11.87 -11.21 -1.70
CA MET A 136 11.26 -9.98 -2.19
C MET A 136 10.90 -9.07 -1.03
N TYR A 137 10.90 -7.76 -1.28
CA TYR A 137 10.42 -6.75 -0.34
C TYR A 137 8.96 -6.40 -0.58
N LEU A 138 8.36 -5.73 0.40
CA LEU A 138 7.01 -5.19 0.30
C LEU A 138 7.01 -3.67 0.49
N ILE A 139 6.13 -3.00 -0.27
CA ILE A 139 5.66 -1.65 -0.01
C ILE A 139 4.22 -1.77 0.46
N ILE A 140 3.93 -1.35 1.68
CA ILE A 140 2.54 -1.21 2.14
C ILE A 140 2.08 0.19 1.81
N ASP A 141 0.97 0.29 1.09
CA ASP A 141 0.38 1.53 0.65
C ASP A 141 -1.03 1.72 1.24
N TRP A 142 -1.26 2.85 1.91
CA TRP A 142 -2.60 3.29 2.27
C TRP A 142 -3.27 3.93 1.06
N HIS A 143 -4.00 3.08 0.31
CA HIS A 143 -4.46 3.38 -1.04
C HIS A 143 -5.69 4.29 -1.09
N SER A 144 -5.51 5.52 -0.66
CA SER A 144 -6.54 6.56 -0.70
C SER A 144 -6.21 7.63 -1.76
N ILE A 145 -7.23 8.22 -2.34
CA ILE A 145 -7.13 9.31 -3.33
C ILE A 145 -7.96 10.50 -2.86
N GLY A 146 -7.29 11.61 -2.60
CA GLY A 146 -7.97 12.82 -2.13
C GLY A 146 -7.06 13.73 -1.33
N TYR A 147 -7.64 14.41 -0.33
CA TYR A 147 -6.91 15.34 0.52
C TYR A 147 -7.22 15.10 2.00
N LEU A 148 -6.38 14.35 2.65
CA LEU A 148 -6.56 13.90 4.04
C LEU A 148 -6.72 15.05 5.06
N PRO A 149 -6.02 16.22 4.95
CA PRO A 149 -6.23 17.30 5.90
C PRO A 149 -7.67 17.81 6.01
N ASP A 150 -8.44 17.75 4.92
CA ASP A 150 -9.86 18.14 4.91
C ASP A 150 -10.82 16.95 4.88
N GLU A 151 -10.29 15.73 4.86
CA GLU A 151 -11.05 14.47 4.75
C GLU A 151 -11.98 14.45 3.52
N LEU A 152 -11.45 14.90 2.37
CA LEU A 152 -12.15 14.94 1.09
C LEU A 152 -11.52 13.95 0.11
N PHE A 153 -12.33 13.04 -0.41
CA PHE A 153 -11.85 11.93 -1.25
C PHE A 153 -12.64 11.86 -2.57
N GLN A 154 -12.01 11.28 -3.60
CA GLN A 154 -12.58 11.22 -4.94
C GLN A 154 -13.72 10.23 -5.09
N HIS A 155 -13.70 9.13 -4.33
CA HIS A 155 -14.69 8.07 -4.40
C HIS A 155 -14.83 7.39 -3.04
N PRO A 156 -16.00 6.86 -2.66
CA PRO A 156 -16.21 6.21 -1.37
C PRO A 156 -15.22 5.08 -1.02
N MET A 157 -14.65 4.39 -2.01
CA MET A 157 -13.64 3.37 -1.74
C MET A 157 -12.34 3.91 -1.14
N TYR A 158 -12.08 5.20 -1.31
CA TYR A 158 -10.92 5.91 -0.78
C TYR A 158 -11.23 6.70 0.50
N ASP A 159 -12.50 6.72 0.94
CA ASP A 159 -12.92 7.48 2.12
C ASP A 159 -12.25 6.91 3.38
N THR A 160 -11.55 7.76 4.08
CA THR A 160 -10.91 7.50 5.36
C THR A 160 -11.07 8.73 6.26
N THR A 161 -10.46 8.71 7.43
CA THR A 161 -10.34 9.88 8.29
C THR A 161 -8.90 10.05 8.75
N LYS A 162 -8.54 11.24 9.22
CA LYS A 162 -7.24 11.45 9.90
C LYS A 162 -7.06 10.42 11.02
N LYS A 163 -8.09 10.28 11.86
CA LYS A 163 -8.07 9.33 12.97
C LYS A 163 -7.81 7.89 12.52
N GLU A 164 -8.47 7.44 11.46
CA GLU A 164 -8.31 6.10 10.91
C GLU A 164 -6.92 5.91 10.29
N THR A 165 -6.47 6.88 9.48
CA THR A 165 -5.14 6.84 8.86
C THR A 165 -4.03 6.80 9.91
N PHE A 166 -4.12 7.60 10.97
CA PHE A 166 -3.18 7.56 12.09
C PHE A 166 -3.24 6.22 12.84
N ALA A 167 -4.44 5.67 13.07
CA ALA A 167 -4.61 4.38 13.71
C ALA A 167 -4.04 3.24 12.86
N PHE A 168 -4.26 3.27 11.54
CA PHE A 168 -3.70 2.31 10.61
C PHE A 168 -2.16 2.29 10.70
N TRP A 169 -1.51 3.43 10.52
CA TRP A 169 -0.04 3.49 10.55
C TRP A 169 0.55 3.18 11.92
N LYS A 170 -0.12 3.56 13.00
CA LYS A 170 0.28 3.16 14.35
C LYS A 170 0.24 1.63 14.51
N ASP A 171 -0.84 1.01 14.10
CA ASP A 171 -1.04 -0.42 14.29
C ASP A 171 -0.14 -1.24 13.35
N VAL A 172 0.03 -0.83 12.09
CA VAL A 172 0.94 -1.46 11.11
C VAL A 172 2.39 -1.34 11.59
N SER A 173 2.86 -0.14 11.94
CA SER A 173 4.25 0.05 12.38
C SER A 173 4.58 -0.67 13.68
N PHE A 174 3.61 -0.81 14.59
CA PHE A 174 3.78 -1.60 15.81
C PHE A 174 3.85 -3.11 15.50
N ARG A 175 2.91 -3.61 14.66
CA ARG A 175 2.83 -5.05 14.37
C ARG A 175 4.07 -5.57 13.68
N TYR A 176 4.58 -4.82 12.70
CA TYR A 176 5.69 -5.24 11.83
C TYR A 176 7.03 -4.59 12.20
N ALA A 177 7.14 -4.01 13.39
CA ALA A 177 8.41 -3.43 13.83
C ALA A 177 9.57 -4.43 13.74
N GLY A 178 10.62 -4.06 12.99
CA GLY A 178 11.79 -4.90 12.80
C GLY A 178 11.64 -6.00 11.74
N VAL A 179 10.56 -6.03 10.95
CA VAL A 179 10.36 -6.98 9.84
C VAL A 179 10.94 -6.39 8.56
N ALA A 180 12.17 -6.77 8.22
CA ALA A 180 12.90 -6.20 7.06
C ALA A 180 12.22 -6.45 5.70
N THR A 181 11.39 -7.47 5.58
CA THR A 181 10.60 -7.75 4.38
C THR A 181 9.71 -6.58 3.98
N ILE A 182 9.21 -5.82 4.95
CA ILE A 182 8.47 -4.57 4.68
C ILE A 182 9.47 -3.43 4.68
N ALA A 183 9.89 -3.00 3.51
CA ALA A 183 10.90 -1.97 3.36
C ALA A 183 10.33 -0.54 3.38
N VAL A 184 9.08 -0.36 2.93
CA VAL A 184 8.51 0.96 2.68
C VAL A 184 7.06 1.03 3.15
N TYR A 185 6.70 2.15 3.80
CA TYR A 185 5.32 2.54 4.09
C TYR A 185 4.97 3.76 3.24
N GLU A 186 4.12 3.59 2.23
CA GLU A 186 3.59 4.68 1.43
C GLU A 186 2.37 5.27 2.14
N LEU A 187 2.59 6.47 2.71
CA LEU A 187 1.69 7.03 3.73
C LEU A 187 0.30 7.34 3.20
N PHE A 188 0.20 7.65 1.91
CA PHE A 188 -1.04 7.95 1.21
C PHE A 188 -0.78 7.91 -0.30
N ASN A 189 -1.59 7.17 -1.04
CA ASN A 189 -1.38 6.86 -2.45
C ASN A 189 -1.34 8.11 -3.36
N GLU A 190 -2.48 8.80 -3.51
CA GLU A 190 -2.62 9.88 -4.50
C GLU A 190 -3.26 11.15 -3.92
N PRO A 191 -2.48 12.04 -3.28
CA PRO A 191 -2.98 13.34 -2.88
C PRO A 191 -3.27 14.21 -4.10
N THR A 192 -4.42 14.90 -4.07
CA THR A 192 -4.83 15.74 -5.20
C THR A 192 -5.42 17.04 -4.72
N ASP A 193 -5.12 18.11 -5.47
CA ASP A 193 -5.68 19.45 -5.33
C ASP A 193 -6.73 19.77 -6.40
N GLN A 194 -6.96 18.82 -7.33
CA GLN A 194 -7.82 19.02 -8.48
C GLN A 194 -8.79 17.85 -8.66
N GLY A 195 -9.96 18.18 -9.13
CA GLY A 195 -10.99 17.22 -9.48
C GLY A 195 -11.63 16.55 -8.25
N GLY A 196 -12.79 16.00 -8.47
CA GLY A 196 -13.55 15.37 -7.43
C GLY A 196 -13.90 16.30 -6.27
N ARG A 197 -13.87 15.76 -5.06
CA ARG A 197 -14.26 16.46 -3.83
C ARG A 197 -13.07 17.06 -3.05
N ALA A 198 -11.86 16.92 -3.57
CA ALA A 198 -10.64 17.24 -2.82
C ALA A 198 -10.42 18.75 -2.56
N GLY A 199 -11.18 19.62 -3.22
CA GLY A 199 -11.09 21.05 -2.97
C GLY A 199 -9.72 21.64 -3.33
N LYS A 200 -9.27 22.66 -2.57
CA LYS A 200 -7.98 23.33 -2.77
C LYS A 200 -6.97 22.82 -1.76
N ALA A 201 -6.08 21.94 -2.18
CA ALA A 201 -5.06 21.38 -1.32
C ALA A 201 -3.95 22.40 -0.99
N ASN A 202 -3.40 22.30 0.21
CA ASN A 202 -2.34 23.14 0.74
C ASN A 202 -1.13 22.27 1.13
N TRP A 203 0.05 22.59 0.58
CA TRP A 203 1.26 21.83 0.85
C TRP A 203 1.71 21.90 2.31
N HIS A 204 1.53 23.02 2.99
CA HIS A 204 1.92 23.15 4.40
C HIS A 204 1.14 22.15 5.28
N ASP A 205 -0.17 22.05 5.08
CA ASP A 205 -1.03 21.14 5.82
C ASP A 205 -0.72 19.69 5.47
N TRP A 206 -0.49 19.41 4.17
CA TRP A 206 -0.07 18.09 3.68
C TRP A 206 1.26 17.66 4.28
N LYS A 207 2.25 18.53 4.26
CA LYS A 207 3.56 18.31 4.90
C LYS A 207 3.41 18.02 6.39
N THR A 208 2.64 18.84 7.09
CA THR A 208 2.44 18.71 8.54
C THR A 208 1.83 17.36 8.92
N ILE A 209 0.77 16.93 8.20
CA ILE A 209 0.14 15.64 8.51
C ILE A 209 1.05 14.46 8.21
N ASN A 210 1.84 14.53 7.12
CA ASN A 210 2.83 13.49 6.83
C ASN A 210 3.95 13.44 7.88
N GLU A 211 4.43 14.58 8.36
CA GLU A 211 5.41 14.63 9.44
C GLU A 211 4.89 14.00 10.74
N GLN A 212 3.62 14.22 11.07
CA GLN A 212 2.98 13.59 12.22
C GLN A 212 2.81 12.08 12.02
N LEU A 213 2.44 11.62 10.83
CA LEU A 213 2.36 10.19 10.50
C LEU A 213 3.73 9.52 10.62
N ILE A 214 4.79 10.17 10.14
CA ILE A 214 6.17 9.68 10.28
C ILE A 214 6.56 9.55 11.75
N ASP A 215 6.22 10.54 12.58
CA ASP A 215 6.50 10.49 14.01
C ASP A 215 5.80 9.31 14.70
N VAL A 216 4.55 9.02 14.31
CA VAL A 216 3.81 7.84 14.79
C VAL A 216 4.49 6.54 14.37
N ILE A 217 4.92 6.43 13.11
CA ILE A 217 5.64 5.25 12.60
C ILE A 217 6.97 5.07 13.34
N TYR A 218 7.76 6.13 13.44
CA TYR A 218 9.08 6.09 14.08
C TYR A 218 9.05 5.88 15.59
N ALA A 219 7.88 6.07 16.22
CA ALA A 219 7.69 5.66 17.62
C ALA A 219 7.78 4.13 17.80
N HIS A 220 7.54 3.37 16.74
CA HIS A 220 7.52 1.89 16.75
C HIS A 220 8.60 1.28 15.88
N ASP A 221 8.78 1.77 14.65
CA ASP A 221 9.77 1.25 13.70
C ASP A 221 10.54 2.36 13.02
N LYS A 222 11.86 2.39 13.29
CA LYS A 222 12.80 3.35 12.68
C LYS A 222 13.54 2.76 11.48
N ASN A 223 13.30 1.50 11.14
CA ASN A 223 13.99 0.82 10.05
C ASN A 223 13.25 0.92 8.72
N VAL A 224 11.93 1.09 8.77
CA VAL A 224 11.09 1.26 7.57
C VAL A 224 11.30 2.65 6.95
N ILE A 225 11.09 2.75 5.66
CA ILE A 225 11.19 4.00 4.90
C ILE A 225 9.78 4.58 4.69
N PRO A 226 9.40 5.69 5.36
CA PRO A 226 8.18 6.41 5.02
C PRO A 226 8.33 7.05 3.65
N LEU A 227 7.30 6.88 2.82
CA LEU A 227 7.23 7.36 1.45
C LEU A 227 6.09 8.37 1.30
N ILE A 228 6.40 9.55 0.83
CA ILE A 228 5.47 10.68 0.77
C ILE A 228 5.19 11.05 -0.68
N ALA A 229 3.94 11.05 -1.06
CA ALA A 229 3.49 11.47 -2.39
C ALA A 229 3.31 12.99 -2.50
N GLY A 230 3.66 13.55 -3.65
CA GLY A 230 3.35 14.93 -4.02
C GLY A 230 1.91 15.09 -4.53
N PHE A 231 1.52 16.33 -4.88
CA PHE A 231 0.18 16.61 -5.38
C PHE A 231 -0.04 16.16 -6.84
N ASN A 232 -1.23 16.46 -7.36
CA ASN A 232 -1.66 16.09 -8.71
C ASN A 232 -1.60 14.58 -8.93
N TRP A 233 -2.21 13.81 -7.97
CA TRP A 233 -2.18 12.35 -7.99
C TRP A 233 -0.73 11.82 -8.02
N ALA A 234 0.03 12.15 -6.97
CA ALA A 234 1.43 11.77 -6.78
C ALA A 234 2.38 12.16 -7.94
N TYR A 235 2.09 13.23 -8.69
CA TYR A 235 2.92 13.64 -9.83
C TYR A 235 3.81 14.85 -9.56
N ASP A 236 3.36 15.81 -8.73
CA ASP A 236 4.00 17.11 -8.57
C ASP A 236 4.76 17.21 -7.24
N LEU A 237 6.07 17.16 -7.31
CA LEU A 237 6.99 17.34 -6.16
C LEU A 237 7.54 18.77 -6.06
N ARG A 238 7.15 19.72 -6.91
CA ARG A 238 7.70 21.11 -6.88
C ARG A 238 7.64 21.79 -5.52
N PRO A 239 6.61 21.59 -4.69
CA PRO A 239 6.55 22.19 -3.36
C PRO A 239 7.73 21.85 -2.45
N ILE A 240 8.36 20.67 -2.60
CA ILE A 240 9.51 20.29 -1.76
C ILE A 240 10.76 21.13 -2.03
N LYS A 241 10.86 21.84 -3.16
CA LYS A 241 12.00 22.73 -3.45
C LYS A 241 12.20 23.79 -2.38
N GLN A 242 11.11 24.27 -1.80
CA GLN A 242 11.15 25.33 -0.78
C GLN A 242 10.77 24.78 0.61
N HIS A 243 9.88 23.79 0.65
CA HIS A 243 9.31 23.27 1.89
C HIS A 243 9.35 21.73 1.93
N PRO A 244 10.53 21.10 1.96
CA PRO A 244 10.63 19.65 2.07
C PRO A 244 10.07 19.17 3.41
N VAL A 245 9.68 17.89 3.47
CA VAL A 245 9.30 17.23 4.72
C VAL A 245 10.52 17.19 5.64
N ALA A 246 10.37 17.71 6.87
CA ALA A 246 11.46 17.89 7.81
C ALA A 246 11.67 16.64 8.69
N ARG A 247 11.78 15.48 8.03
CA ARG A 247 12.11 14.19 8.66
C ARG A 247 13.22 13.51 7.87
N LYS A 248 14.04 12.71 8.56
CA LYS A 248 15.14 11.95 7.94
C LYS A 248 14.67 10.52 7.62
N GLY A 249 15.40 9.84 6.74
CA GLY A 249 15.13 8.44 6.40
C GLY A 249 13.90 8.24 5.54
N ILE A 250 13.43 9.27 4.86
CA ILE A 250 12.24 9.27 4.00
C ILE A 250 12.59 9.19 2.51
N ALA A 251 11.60 8.84 1.70
CA ALA A 251 11.65 8.93 0.25
C ALA A 251 10.40 9.64 -0.30
N TYR A 252 10.40 10.02 -1.58
CA TYR A 252 9.24 10.61 -2.23
C TYR A 252 8.68 9.70 -3.31
N ALA A 253 7.35 9.58 -3.36
CA ALA A 253 6.61 8.84 -4.38
C ALA A 253 6.24 9.72 -5.57
N VAL A 254 6.24 9.11 -6.77
CA VAL A 254 5.72 9.73 -7.98
C VAL A 254 4.93 8.71 -8.82
N HIS A 255 3.88 9.20 -9.49
CA HIS A 255 3.08 8.44 -10.45
C HIS A 255 3.19 9.09 -11.85
N PRO A 256 4.29 8.85 -12.58
CA PRO A 256 4.58 9.56 -13.83
C PRO A 256 3.85 8.98 -15.04
N TYR A 257 2.53 8.80 -14.97
CA TYR A 257 1.73 8.33 -16.09
C TYR A 257 1.84 9.25 -17.32
N PRO A 258 1.76 8.72 -18.56
CA PRO A 258 2.05 9.46 -19.79
C PRO A 258 1.17 10.69 -20.01
N GLN A 259 -0.11 10.65 -19.61
CA GLN A 259 -1.03 11.78 -19.78
C GLN A 259 -0.67 13.02 -18.96
N LYS A 260 0.16 12.86 -17.93
CA LYS A 260 0.57 13.98 -17.06
C LYS A 260 1.71 14.81 -17.67
N ALA A 261 2.47 14.23 -18.59
CA ALA A 261 3.52 14.91 -19.34
C ALA A 261 3.00 15.38 -20.72
N LYS A 262 2.79 16.68 -20.88
CA LYS A 262 2.26 17.27 -22.12
C LYS A 262 3.22 18.34 -22.65
N PRO A 263 4.42 17.97 -23.16
CA PRO A 263 5.32 18.94 -23.75
C PRO A 263 4.71 19.49 -25.05
N LYS A 264 4.97 20.78 -25.35
CA LYS A 264 4.48 21.43 -26.59
C LYS A 264 4.98 20.72 -27.86
N VAL A 265 6.21 20.22 -27.82
CA VAL A 265 6.82 19.40 -28.86
C VAL A 265 7.17 18.06 -28.24
N LYS A 266 6.65 16.99 -28.81
CA LYS A 266 6.91 15.62 -28.36
C LYS A 266 8.30 15.17 -28.81
N SER A 267 9.33 15.47 -28.01
CA SER A 267 10.68 14.94 -28.16
C SER A 267 11.15 14.34 -26.85
N LYS A 268 12.10 13.42 -26.91
CA LYS A 268 12.71 12.83 -25.72
C LYS A 268 13.19 13.92 -24.75
N GLN A 269 13.94 14.90 -25.24
CA GLN A 269 14.48 15.97 -24.42
C GLN A 269 13.38 16.78 -23.73
N ASN A 270 12.30 17.11 -24.44
CA ASN A 270 11.19 17.87 -23.84
C ASN A 270 10.43 17.08 -22.77
N PHE A 271 10.32 15.75 -22.89
CA PHE A 271 9.80 14.89 -21.82
C PHE A 271 10.76 14.89 -20.63
N PHE A 272 12.05 14.74 -20.86
CA PHE A 272 13.07 14.75 -19.78
C PHE A 272 13.09 16.08 -19.05
N ASP A 273 13.08 17.19 -19.74
CA ASP A 273 13.04 18.53 -19.14
C ASP A 273 11.77 18.73 -18.30
N LEU A 274 10.63 18.25 -18.80
CA LEU A 274 9.37 18.35 -18.07
C LEU A 274 9.38 17.48 -16.82
N TRP A 275 9.77 16.22 -16.92
CA TRP A 275 9.88 15.33 -15.75
C TRP A 275 10.89 15.86 -14.73
N GLU A 276 12.05 16.33 -15.19
CA GLU A 276 13.06 16.96 -14.33
C GLU A 276 12.50 18.16 -13.58
N SER A 277 11.75 19.02 -14.26
CA SER A 277 11.19 20.25 -13.68
C SER A 277 10.13 20.00 -12.61
N VAL A 278 9.35 18.91 -12.75
CA VAL A 278 8.16 18.62 -11.91
C VAL A 278 8.48 17.70 -10.75
N TRP A 279 9.31 16.65 -10.96
CA TRP A 279 9.61 15.66 -9.93
C TRP A 279 11.03 15.07 -9.99
N GLY A 280 11.65 14.98 -11.16
CA GLY A 280 12.97 14.35 -11.32
C GLY A 280 14.07 15.05 -10.54
N PHE A 281 13.99 16.37 -10.37
CA PHE A 281 14.92 17.15 -9.57
C PHE A 281 15.06 16.60 -8.13
N ALA A 282 14.00 15.99 -7.59
CA ALA A 282 14.00 15.46 -6.22
C ALA A 282 15.06 14.35 -6.02
N ALA A 283 15.37 13.60 -7.09
CA ALA A 283 16.38 12.54 -7.05
C ALA A 283 17.81 13.04 -6.82
N LYS A 284 18.04 14.36 -6.84
CA LYS A 284 19.35 14.96 -6.48
C LYS A 284 19.60 14.94 -4.98
N ASP A 285 18.52 15.06 -4.19
CA ASP A 285 18.61 15.24 -2.73
C ASP A 285 17.96 14.10 -1.95
N TYR A 286 17.01 13.39 -2.55
CA TYR A 286 16.17 12.35 -1.91
C TYR A 286 16.07 11.10 -2.77
N PRO A 287 15.89 9.92 -2.18
CA PRO A 287 15.41 8.77 -2.94
C PRO A 287 14.01 9.05 -3.48
N VAL A 288 13.80 8.68 -4.73
CA VAL A 288 12.48 8.74 -5.39
C VAL A 288 12.08 7.33 -5.81
N ILE A 289 10.81 6.99 -5.60
CA ILE A 289 10.21 5.75 -6.04
C ILE A 289 9.00 6.08 -6.92
N ALA A 290 9.01 5.64 -8.17
CA ALA A 290 7.83 5.66 -9.01
C ALA A 290 6.95 4.46 -8.61
N THR A 291 6.01 4.68 -7.67
CA THR A 291 5.19 3.60 -7.12
C THR A 291 4.04 3.19 -8.03
N GLU A 292 3.72 4.01 -9.01
CA GLU A 292 2.85 3.64 -10.13
C GLU A 292 3.36 4.23 -11.44
N LEU A 293 3.36 3.41 -12.48
CA LEU A 293 3.55 3.83 -13.86
C LEU A 293 2.96 2.76 -14.78
N GLY A 294 2.63 3.15 -16.00
CA GLY A 294 2.07 2.23 -16.98
C GLY A 294 1.36 2.96 -18.11
N TRP A 295 0.82 2.22 -19.06
CA TRP A 295 0.03 2.73 -20.18
C TRP A 295 -0.95 1.67 -20.70
N VAL A 296 -1.91 2.09 -21.52
CA VAL A 296 -2.77 1.19 -22.28
C VAL A 296 -2.72 1.54 -23.75
N SER A 297 -2.92 0.56 -24.63
CA SER A 297 -3.17 0.79 -26.05
C SER A 297 -4.51 1.53 -26.23
N ALA A 298 -4.66 2.24 -27.34
CA ALA A 298 -5.82 3.11 -27.62
C ALA A 298 -7.17 2.37 -27.60
N ASP A 299 -7.16 1.08 -27.88
CA ASP A 299 -8.30 0.16 -27.89
C ASP A 299 -8.32 -0.79 -26.66
N GLY A 300 -7.39 -0.61 -25.72
CA GLY A 300 -7.25 -1.45 -24.54
C GLY A 300 -8.29 -1.18 -23.45
N LEU A 301 -8.41 -2.10 -22.51
CA LEU A 301 -9.20 -1.90 -21.30
C LEU A 301 -8.71 -0.66 -20.53
N GLY A 302 -9.63 0.27 -20.20
CA GLY A 302 -9.28 1.52 -19.55
C GLY A 302 -8.75 2.61 -20.50
N ALA A 303 -8.85 2.46 -21.81
CA ALA A 303 -8.44 3.46 -22.79
C ALA A 303 -9.11 4.85 -22.61
N HIS A 304 -10.26 4.90 -21.91
CA HIS A 304 -10.92 6.14 -21.52
C HIS A 304 -10.21 6.86 -20.38
N ILE A 305 -9.33 6.19 -19.63
CA ILE A 305 -8.46 6.80 -18.63
C ILE A 305 -7.26 7.38 -19.37
N PRO A 306 -6.86 8.63 -19.10
CA PRO A 306 -5.79 9.28 -19.88
C PRO A 306 -4.38 8.79 -19.53
N VAL A 307 -4.18 7.47 -19.58
CA VAL A 307 -2.88 6.78 -19.46
C VAL A 307 -2.38 6.23 -20.82
N ILE A 308 -3.14 6.51 -21.90
CA ILE A 308 -2.79 6.09 -23.26
C ILE A 308 -1.51 6.80 -23.72
N ASN A 309 -0.66 6.08 -24.43
CA ASN A 309 0.56 6.59 -24.99
C ASN A 309 0.79 6.08 -26.42
N ASP A 310 1.74 6.66 -27.15
CA ASP A 310 2.09 6.35 -28.53
C ASP A 310 3.24 5.33 -28.68
N GLY A 311 3.57 4.58 -27.62
CA GLY A 311 4.66 3.60 -27.61
C GLY A 311 6.04 4.19 -27.27
N SER A 312 6.21 5.50 -27.25
CA SER A 312 7.49 6.14 -26.91
C SER A 312 7.74 6.28 -25.41
N TYR A 313 6.69 6.28 -24.62
CA TYR A 313 6.74 6.54 -23.19
C TYR A 313 7.59 5.50 -22.41
N GLY A 314 7.33 4.21 -22.62
CA GLY A 314 8.00 3.13 -21.89
C GLY A 314 9.52 3.24 -21.92
N PRO A 315 10.15 3.22 -23.10
CA PRO A 315 11.60 3.36 -23.22
C PRO A 315 12.16 4.66 -22.60
N GLN A 316 11.48 5.78 -22.80
CA GLN A 316 11.93 7.09 -22.33
C GLN A 316 11.85 7.22 -20.82
N ILE A 317 10.76 6.77 -20.19
CA ILE A 317 10.61 6.86 -18.72
C ILE A 317 11.60 5.92 -18.02
N MET A 318 11.84 4.74 -18.58
CA MET A 318 12.81 3.80 -18.01
C MET A 318 14.23 4.36 -18.06
N GLU A 319 14.63 4.95 -19.18
CA GLU A 319 15.93 5.61 -19.32
C GLU A 319 16.08 6.77 -18.33
N PHE A 320 15.06 7.65 -18.25
CA PHE A 320 15.06 8.77 -17.32
C PHE A 320 15.24 8.34 -15.85
N MET A 321 14.53 7.28 -15.45
CA MET A 321 14.62 6.75 -14.08
C MET A 321 15.95 6.05 -13.81
N GLN A 322 16.46 5.28 -14.78
CA GLN A 322 17.72 4.57 -14.65
C GLN A 322 18.90 5.53 -14.46
N GLU A 323 18.97 6.62 -15.23
CA GLU A 323 20.01 7.65 -15.09
C GLU A 323 20.05 8.31 -13.71
N ARG A 324 18.93 8.26 -12.97
CA ARG A 324 18.75 8.91 -11.65
C ARG A 324 18.67 7.93 -10.48
N ASN A 325 18.88 6.64 -10.72
CA ASN A 325 18.71 5.58 -9.71
C ASN A 325 17.31 5.59 -9.03
N ILE A 326 16.27 5.93 -9.78
CA ILE A 326 14.90 5.94 -9.29
C ILE A 326 14.35 4.52 -9.32
N SER A 327 13.83 4.07 -8.18
CA SER A 327 13.11 2.82 -8.04
C SER A 327 11.74 2.90 -8.73
N TRP A 328 11.19 1.75 -9.17
CA TRP A 328 9.92 1.75 -9.90
C TRP A 328 9.09 0.49 -9.65
N VAL A 329 7.76 0.68 -9.65
CA VAL A 329 6.77 -0.37 -9.43
C VAL A 329 5.61 -0.15 -10.41
N VAL A 330 5.42 -1.09 -11.33
CA VAL A 330 4.46 -0.96 -12.44
C VAL A 330 3.04 -1.23 -11.97
N TRP A 331 2.08 -0.45 -12.46
CA TRP A 331 0.64 -0.68 -12.28
C TRP A 331 0.08 -1.44 -13.49
N ALA A 332 -0.70 -2.50 -13.35
CA ALA A 332 -0.89 -3.36 -12.20
C ALA A 332 -0.95 -4.83 -12.66
N PHE A 333 -0.50 -5.76 -11.85
CA PHE A 333 -0.54 -7.20 -12.11
C PHE A 333 -1.93 -7.76 -11.80
N ASP A 334 -2.89 -7.33 -12.61
CA ASP A 334 -4.32 -7.67 -12.52
C ASP A 334 -4.92 -7.53 -13.93
N PRO A 335 -5.83 -8.44 -14.35
CA PRO A 335 -6.41 -8.37 -15.69
C PRO A 335 -7.51 -7.31 -15.85
N LEU A 336 -7.99 -6.71 -14.74
CA LEU A 336 -9.12 -5.77 -14.75
C LEU A 336 -8.71 -4.35 -14.31
N TRP A 337 -7.67 -4.20 -13.48
CA TRP A 337 -7.21 -2.90 -12.99
C TRP A 337 -6.23 -2.27 -13.98
N SER A 338 -6.78 -1.41 -14.82
CA SER A 338 -6.03 -0.72 -15.87
C SER A 338 -5.11 0.38 -15.31
N PRO A 339 -3.92 0.55 -15.90
CA PRO A 339 -3.27 -0.21 -16.98
C PRO A 339 -2.89 -1.64 -16.57
N THR A 340 -3.40 -2.64 -17.29
CA THR A 340 -3.20 -4.04 -16.93
C THR A 340 -1.87 -4.58 -17.45
N MET A 341 -1.12 -5.33 -16.62
CA MET A 341 0.08 -6.06 -17.05
C MET A 341 -0.21 -7.46 -17.58
N ILE A 342 -1.32 -8.05 -17.17
CA ILE A 342 -1.78 -9.38 -17.59
C ILE A 342 -3.17 -9.31 -18.19
N LYS A 343 -3.50 -10.23 -19.11
CA LYS A 343 -4.80 -10.34 -19.78
C LYS A 343 -5.77 -11.24 -19.01
N ASP A 344 -5.21 -12.17 -18.26
CA ASP A 344 -5.94 -13.25 -17.57
C ASP A 344 -5.10 -13.79 -16.38
N TRP A 345 -5.71 -14.63 -15.57
CA TRP A 345 -5.05 -15.29 -14.44
C TRP A 345 -4.18 -16.51 -14.82
N ASN A 346 -3.97 -16.75 -16.13
CA ASN A 346 -2.86 -17.59 -16.62
C ASN A 346 -1.59 -16.75 -16.80
N PHE A 347 -1.61 -15.49 -16.34
CA PHE A 347 -0.51 -14.54 -16.39
C PHE A 347 -0.03 -14.20 -17.81
N THR A 348 -0.94 -14.31 -18.79
CA THR A 348 -0.66 -13.91 -20.18
C THR A 348 -0.37 -12.40 -20.21
N PRO A 349 0.84 -11.96 -20.63
CA PRO A 349 1.18 -10.55 -20.58
C PRO A 349 0.41 -9.73 -21.62
N THR A 350 0.08 -8.49 -21.26
CA THR A 350 -0.33 -7.45 -22.18
C THR A 350 0.89 -6.89 -22.92
N GLU A 351 0.71 -5.87 -23.77
CA GLU A 351 1.82 -5.15 -24.39
C GLU A 351 2.74 -4.53 -23.35
N GLN A 352 2.16 -3.74 -22.41
CA GLN A 352 2.95 -3.16 -21.30
C GLN A 352 3.54 -4.26 -20.40
N GLY A 353 2.78 -5.31 -20.13
CA GLY A 353 3.26 -6.45 -19.34
C GLY A 353 4.49 -7.11 -19.97
N SER A 354 4.47 -7.33 -21.28
CA SER A 354 5.62 -7.88 -22.01
C SER A 354 6.84 -6.95 -21.96
N PHE A 355 6.62 -5.65 -22.08
CA PHE A 355 7.68 -4.65 -21.97
C PHE A 355 8.31 -4.69 -20.57
N PHE A 356 7.52 -4.58 -19.52
CA PHE A 356 8.05 -4.51 -18.16
C PHE A 356 8.60 -5.86 -17.66
N LYS A 357 8.03 -6.99 -18.08
CA LYS A 357 8.63 -8.31 -17.83
C LYS A 357 10.07 -8.36 -18.35
N LYS A 358 10.30 -7.88 -19.58
CA LYS A 358 11.65 -7.78 -20.15
C LYS A 358 12.55 -6.84 -19.34
N GLN A 359 12.04 -5.69 -18.87
CA GLN A 359 12.82 -4.76 -18.04
C GLN A 359 13.20 -5.39 -16.68
N LEU A 360 12.28 -6.09 -16.03
CA LEU A 360 12.55 -6.80 -14.77
C LEU A 360 13.62 -7.88 -14.95
N GLN A 361 13.53 -8.67 -16.01
CA GLN A 361 14.46 -9.78 -16.29
C GLN A 361 15.89 -9.33 -16.60
N GLN A 362 16.11 -8.10 -17.05
CA GLN A 362 17.44 -7.56 -17.28
C GLN A 362 18.26 -7.36 -15.98
N HIS A 363 17.61 -7.43 -14.84
CA HIS A 363 18.20 -7.16 -13.54
C HIS A 363 18.04 -8.33 -12.54
N LYS A 364 17.66 -9.51 -13.07
CA LYS A 364 17.47 -10.75 -12.30
C LYS A 364 18.82 -11.37 -11.87
#